data_c5512b00d1e0bc72c45f08b97944006e
#
_entry.id   c5512b00d1e0bc72c45f08b97944006e
#
_cell.length_a   1.000
_cell.length_b   1.000
_cell.length_c   1.000
_cell.angle_alpha   90.00
_cell.angle_beta   90.00
_cell.angle_gamma   90.00
#
_symmetry.space_group_name_H-M   'P 1'
#
loop_
_entity.id
_entity.type
_entity.pdbx_description
1 polymer ?
#
loop_
_entity_poly.entity_id
_entity_poly.type
_entity_poly.pdbx_seq_one_letter_code
_entity_poly.pdbx_strand_id
1 'polypeptide(L)'
;MFPDVTLTIAMTPSDFVWQGFMQGKRDGCKEWPVEGESLFSYRGKPLPYMPFCYQHPNYWHCIAAESKRTGDMVNSRKLFDDSEAVHPIEPEEYIPVENIQGKLLLIGAEDDALWDTAKYIRRMEKRLAEKPHECEIETMVYAHGTHFVFPEGMLKIMLPVGSGLFVQLAFQAAKKYTKECRQTRIAIEKRMSRTLAEWNGAK
;
A
#
# COMPACT_ATOMS: atom_id res chain seq x y z
N MET A 1 16.47 -12.61 5.99
CA MET A 1 15.40 -12.53 6.99
C MET A 1 15.91 -11.76 8.18
N PHE A 2 15.08 -10.98 8.85
CA PHE A 2 15.44 -10.12 9.98
C PHE A 2 14.76 -10.70 11.23
N PRO A 3 15.37 -11.65 11.94
CA PRO A 3 14.75 -12.36 13.07
C PRO A 3 14.37 -11.44 14.24
N ASP A 4 15.00 -10.27 14.31
CA ASP A 4 14.73 -9.29 15.36
C ASP A 4 13.46 -8.45 15.12
N VAL A 5 12.84 -8.57 13.93
CA VAL A 5 11.57 -7.92 13.60
C VAL A 5 10.42 -8.82 14.05
N THR A 6 9.84 -8.52 15.18
CA THR A 6 8.76 -9.30 15.81
C THR A 6 7.37 -8.65 15.70
N LEU A 7 7.28 -7.48 15.09
CA LEU A 7 6.03 -6.80 14.75
C LEU A 7 6.17 -6.12 13.39
N THR A 8 5.26 -6.42 12.48
CA THR A 8 5.13 -5.72 11.19
C THR A 8 3.72 -5.15 11.07
N ILE A 9 3.62 -3.85 10.83
CA ILE A 9 2.36 -3.17 10.53
C ILE A 9 2.46 -2.60 9.12
N ALA A 10 1.67 -3.13 8.20
CA ALA A 10 1.63 -2.69 6.82
C ALA A 10 0.29 -2.01 6.52
N MET A 11 0.35 -0.71 6.21
CA MET A 11 -0.80 0.08 5.79
C MET A 11 -0.78 0.22 4.27
N THR A 12 -1.91 -0.01 3.62
CA THR A 12 -2.05 -0.04 2.17
C THR A 12 -1.01 -0.92 1.47
N PRO A 13 -0.81 -2.18 1.93
CA PRO A 13 0.23 -3.03 1.38
C PRO A 13 -0.06 -3.45 -0.06
N SER A 14 1.01 -3.72 -0.81
CA SER A 14 1.00 -4.63 -1.96
C SER A 14 1.49 -6.01 -1.51
N ASP A 15 1.06 -7.08 -2.16
CA ASP A 15 1.55 -8.44 -1.92
C ASP A 15 2.65 -8.85 -2.91
N PHE A 16 3.06 -7.94 -3.78
CA PHE A 16 4.14 -8.12 -4.76
C PHE A 16 5.00 -6.87 -4.88
N VAL A 17 6.20 -7.04 -5.40
CA VAL A 17 7.09 -5.94 -5.78
C VAL A 17 6.71 -5.46 -7.17
N TRP A 18 6.76 -4.18 -7.39
CA TRP A 18 6.38 -3.51 -8.63
C TRP A 18 7.48 -2.63 -9.19
N GLN A 19 7.37 -2.32 -10.46
CA GLN A 19 8.27 -1.42 -11.16
C GLN A 19 8.29 -0.04 -10.52
N GLY A 20 9.47 0.61 -10.46
CA GLY A 20 9.59 1.99 -10.04
C GLY A 20 9.01 2.98 -11.04
N PHE A 21 8.51 4.11 -10.56
CA PHE A 21 8.08 5.21 -11.41
C PHE A 21 9.25 6.09 -11.81
N MET A 22 9.33 6.43 -13.11
CA MET A 22 10.20 7.51 -13.59
C MET A 22 9.50 8.85 -13.36
N GLN A 23 10.01 9.65 -12.44
CA GLN A 23 9.43 10.93 -12.05
C GLN A 23 10.30 12.14 -12.44
N GLY A 24 11.14 11.99 -13.40
CA GLY A 24 12.09 13.03 -13.64
C GLY A 24 13.22 13.04 -12.59
N LYS A 25 14.09 14.06 -12.65
CA LYS A 25 15.21 14.16 -11.72
C LYS A 25 14.69 14.31 -10.30
N ARG A 26 15.02 13.34 -9.43
CA ARG A 26 14.59 13.35 -8.04
C ARG A 26 15.48 14.21 -7.19
N ASP A 27 14.89 14.89 -6.22
CA ASP A 27 15.65 15.51 -5.15
C ASP A 27 16.48 14.47 -4.41
N GLY A 28 17.77 14.72 -4.26
CA GLY A 28 18.71 13.83 -3.60
C GLY A 28 19.23 12.65 -4.44
N CYS A 29 18.74 12.45 -5.66
CA CYS A 29 19.27 11.45 -6.59
C CYS A 29 20.12 12.12 -7.68
N LYS A 30 21.30 11.57 -7.92
CA LYS A 30 22.19 12.04 -8.99
C LYS A 30 21.80 11.51 -10.36
N GLU A 31 21.19 10.35 -10.40
CA GLU A 31 20.83 9.60 -11.59
C GLU A 31 19.33 9.40 -11.70
N TRP A 32 18.86 9.28 -12.93
CA TRP A 32 17.48 8.91 -13.22
C TRP A 32 17.31 7.40 -13.04
N PRO A 33 16.16 6.90 -12.49
CA PRO A 33 15.86 5.48 -12.56
C PRO A 33 15.80 5.05 -14.03
N VAL A 34 16.33 3.86 -14.32
CA VAL A 34 16.20 3.25 -15.63
C VAL A 34 14.78 2.74 -15.82
N GLU A 35 14.26 2.85 -17.05
CA GLU A 35 12.96 2.27 -17.40
C GLU A 35 12.96 0.77 -17.11
N GLY A 36 11.93 0.30 -16.40
CA GLY A 36 11.80 -1.10 -16.03
C GLY A 36 12.59 -1.51 -14.78
N GLU A 37 13.14 -0.59 -14.01
CA GLU A 37 13.76 -0.93 -12.74
C GLU A 37 12.71 -1.21 -11.64
N SER A 38 13.06 -2.15 -10.76
CA SER A 38 12.30 -2.41 -9.55
C SER A 38 12.25 -1.19 -8.63
N LEU A 39 11.13 -0.99 -7.94
CA LEU A 39 11.00 0.00 -6.88
C LEU A 39 11.97 -0.27 -5.72
N PHE A 40 12.30 -1.54 -5.47
CA PHE A 40 13.12 -1.97 -4.36
C PHE A 40 14.35 -2.76 -4.81
N SER A 41 15.43 -2.60 -4.05
CA SER A 41 16.63 -3.41 -4.19
C SER A 41 17.12 -3.94 -2.84
N TYR A 42 17.80 -5.07 -2.89
CA TYR A 42 18.46 -5.63 -1.72
C TYR A 42 19.93 -5.86 -2.04
N ARG A 43 20.84 -5.27 -1.24
CA ARG A 43 22.30 -5.32 -1.44
C ARG A 43 22.73 -4.94 -2.87
N GLY A 44 22.11 -3.88 -3.41
CA GLY A 44 22.41 -3.35 -4.74
C GLY A 44 21.85 -4.16 -5.91
N LYS A 45 21.08 -5.21 -5.66
CA LYS A 45 20.38 -5.98 -6.70
C LYS A 45 18.88 -5.67 -6.66
N PRO A 46 18.25 -5.34 -7.81
CA PRO A 46 16.80 -5.14 -7.85
C PRO A 46 16.08 -6.43 -7.45
N LEU A 47 14.98 -6.30 -6.69
CA LEU A 47 14.11 -7.42 -6.42
C LEU A 47 13.30 -7.77 -7.67
N PRO A 48 12.95 -9.05 -7.90
CA PRO A 48 11.97 -9.43 -8.92
C PRO A 48 10.69 -8.60 -8.74
N TYR A 49 10.11 -8.15 -9.83
CA TYR A 49 9.00 -7.19 -9.78
C TYR A 49 8.04 -7.37 -10.96
N MET A 50 6.80 -7.06 -10.74
CA MET A 50 5.77 -6.97 -11.77
C MET A 50 5.99 -5.70 -12.60
N PRO A 51 6.25 -5.80 -13.91
CA PRO A 51 6.42 -4.64 -14.76
C PRO A 51 5.07 -3.96 -15.05
N PHE A 52 5.11 -2.65 -15.29
CA PHE A 52 3.92 -1.96 -15.79
C PHE A 52 3.68 -2.31 -17.27
N CYS A 53 2.42 -2.51 -17.63
CA CYS A 53 2.02 -2.71 -19.04
C CYS A 53 2.15 -1.45 -19.89
N TYR A 54 2.25 -0.29 -19.27
CA TYR A 54 2.50 1.00 -19.93
C TYR A 54 3.91 1.47 -19.60
N GLN A 55 4.69 1.83 -20.60
CA GLN A 55 6.00 2.43 -20.42
C GLN A 55 5.90 3.94 -20.19
N HIS A 56 6.98 4.57 -19.68
CA HIS A 56 7.07 6.02 -19.54
C HIS A 56 6.96 6.72 -20.93
N PRO A 57 6.16 7.80 -21.06
CA PRO A 57 5.34 8.44 -20.03
C PRO A 57 3.88 7.92 -19.97
N ASN A 58 3.54 6.85 -20.71
CA ASN A 58 2.15 6.42 -20.91
C ASN A 58 1.45 5.98 -19.61
N TYR A 59 2.18 5.42 -18.62
CA TYR A 59 1.58 5.13 -17.33
C TYR A 59 1.13 6.42 -16.59
N TRP A 60 1.82 7.56 -16.77
CA TRP A 60 1.35 8.84 -16.25
C TRP A 60 0.10 9.32 -16.98
N HIS A 61 -0.02 9.09 -18.28
CA HIS A 61 -1.22 9.39 -19.05
C HIS A 61 -2.39 8.53 -18.59
N CYS A 62 -2.17 7.24 -18.30
CA CYS A 62 -3.18 6.35 -17.73
C CYS A 62 -3.68 6.89 -16.37
N ILE A 63 -2.77 7.21 -15.46
CA ILE A 63 -3.11 7.77 -14.13
C ILE A 63 -3.89 9.09 -14.29
N ALA A 64 -3.43 10.00 -15.14
CA ALA A 64 -4.10 11.28 -15.36
C ALA A 64 -5.50 11.11 -15.96
N ALA A 65 -5.66 10.19 -16.90
CA ALA A 65 -6.96 9.89 -17.50
C ALA A 65 -7.95 9.32 -16.47
N GLU A 66 -7.51 8.35 -15.64
CA GLU A 66 -8.34 7.79 -14.60
C GLU A 66 -8.68 8.81 -13.50
N SER A 67 -7.72 9.61 -13.06
CA SER A 67 -7.94 10.70 -12.11
C SER A 67 -9.01 11.68 -12.62
N LYS A 68 -8.94 12.06 -13.90
CA LYS A 68 -9.94 12.91 -14.53
C LYS A 68 -11.31 12.23 -14.61
N ARG A 69 -11.36 10.93 -14.96
CA ARG A 69 -12.59 10.15 -15.09
C ARG A 69 -13.31 10.00 -13.76
N THR A 70 -12.58 9.72 -12.68
CA THR A 70 -13.13 9.48 -11.34
C THR A 70 -13.32 10.77 -10.53
N GLY A 71 -12.60 11.82 -10.88
CA GLY A 71 -12.54 13.08 -10.12
C GLY A 71 -11.61 13.01 -8.92
N ASP A 72 -10.81 11.95 -8.79
CA ASP A 72 -9.76 11.86 -7.77
C ASP A 72 -8.56 12.72 -8.16
N MET A 73 -7.81 13.20 -7.19
CA MET A 73 -6.55 13.91 -7.44
C MET A 73 -5.52 12.98 -8.08
N VAL A 74 -5.47 11.75 -7.61
CA VAL A 74 -4.63 10.67 -8.15
C VAL A 74 -5.42 9.36 -8.13
N ASN A 75 -5.48 8.68 -9.28
CA ASN A 75 -6.05 7.35 -9.40
C ASN A 75 -5.15 6.50 -10.29
N SER A 76 -4.42 5.58 -9.68
CA SER A 76 -3.50 4.66 -10.38
C SER A 76 -4.01 3.21 -10.41
N ARG A 77 -5.18 2.92 -9.83
CA ARG A 77 -5.71 1.55 -9.72
C ARG A 77 -5.76 0.84 -11.07
N LYS A 78 -6.23 1.54 -12.12
CA LYS A 78 -6.27 0.96 -13.47
C LYS A 78 -4.88 0.56 -14.00
N LEU A 79 -3.83 1.32 -13.70
CA LEU A 79 -2.46 0.96 -14.10
C LEU A 79 -2.07 -0.41 -13.53
N PHE A 80 -2.33 -0.64 -12.23
CA PHE A 80 -2.01 -1.91 -11.57
C PHE A 80 -2.88 -3.06 -12.07
N ASP A 81 -4.18 -2.84 -12.20
CA ASP A 81 -5.11 -3.86 -12.68
C ASP A 81 -4.80 -4.28 -14.13
N ASP A 82 -4.53 -3.34 -15.02
CA ASP A 82 -4.12 -3.62 -16.40
C ASP A 82 -2.76 -4.33 -16.45
N SER A 83 -1.82 -3.94 -15.60
CA SER A 83 -0.49 -4.57 -15.55
C SER A 83 -0.58 -6.01 -15.09
N GLU A 84 -1.33 -6.30 -14.03
CA GLU A 84 -1.57 -7.68 -13.58
C GLU A 84 -2.30 -8.53 -14.64
N ALA A 85 -3.19 -7.92 -15.45
CA ALA A 85 -3.90 -8.63 -16.50
C ALA A 85 -2.97 -9.02 -17.67
N VAL A 86 -1.96 -8.18 -17.97
CA VAL A 86 -0.98 -8.41 -19.04
C VAL A 86 0.18 -9.28 -18.54
N HIS A 87 0.62 -9.08 -17.32
CA HIS A 87 1.70 -9.82 -16.67
C HIS A 87 1.17 -10.38 -15.33
N PRO A 88 0.63 -11.61 -15.34
CA PRO A 88 0.27 -12.29 -14.09
C PRO A 88 1.49 -12.39 -13.17
N ILE A 89 1.29 -12.08 -11.89
CA ILE A 89 2.39 -12.03 -10.91
C ILE A 89 3.13 -13.36 -10.84
N GLU A 90 4.42 -13.35 -11.10
CA GLU A 90 5.28 -14.53 -11.00
C GLU A 90 5.61 -14.86 -9.54
N PRO A 91 5.89 -16.14 -9.21
CA PRO A 91 6.14 -16.56 -7.84
C PRO A 91 7.24 -15.77 -7.12
N GLU A 92 8.29 -15.36 -7.83
CA GLU A 92 9.44 -14.62 -7.30
C GLU A 92 9.14 -13.13 -7.07
N GLU A 93 8.09 -12.59 -7.68
CA GLU A 93 7.67 -11.19 -7.56
C GLU A 93 6.83 -10.98 -6.29
N TYR A 94 6.22 -12.05 -5.75
CA TYR A 94 5.46 -11.96 -4.52
C TYR A 94 6.35 -11.66 -3.31
N ILE A 95 5.85 -10.81 -2.43
CA ILE A 95 6.44 -10.60 -1.11
C ILE A 95 6.19 -11.88 -0.30
N PRO A 96 7.25 -12.59 0.17
CA PRO A 96 7.11 -13.85 0.88
C PRO A 96 6.66 -13.61 2.33
N VAL A 97 5.39 -13.24 2.52
CA VAL A 97 4.81 -12.89 3.84
C VAL A 97 4.86 -14.05 4.83
N GLU A 98 4.93 -15.29 4.36
CA GLU A 98 5.13 -16.49 5.18
C GLU A 98 6.48 -16.51 5.91
N ASN A 99 7.43 -15.70 5.49
CA ASN A 99 8.72 -15.55 6.15
C ASN A 99 8.73 -14.49 7.26
N ILE A 100 7.63 -13.75 7.44
CA ILE A 100 7.51 -12.76 8.53
C ILE A 100 7.36 -13.51 9.85
N GLN A 101 8.05 -13.04 10.89
CA GLN A 101 7.96 -13.59 12.24
C GLN A 101 7.18 -12.65 13.16
N GLY A 102 6.65 -13.21 14.26
CA GLY A 102 5.91 -12.44 15.24
C GLY A 102 4.54 -12.00 14.72
N LYS A 103 4.14 -10.78 15.02
CA LYS A 103 2.81 -10.27 14.67
C LYS A 103 2.83 -9.51 13.34
N LEU A 104 1.86 -9.81 12.47
CA LEU A 104 1.63 -9.12 11.19
C LEU A 104 0.23 -8.48 11.20
N LEU A 105 0.18 -7.15 11.18
CA LEU A 105 -1.06 -6.38 11.05
C LEU A 105 -1.14 -5.75 9.67
N LEU A 106 -2.14 -6.16 8.87
CA LEU A 106 -2.40 -5.63 7.52
C LEU A 106 -3.62 -4.72 7.55
N ILE A 107 -3.50 -3.51 6.99
CA ILE A 107 -4.55 -2.50 7.02
C ILE A 107 -4.81 -1.97 5.62
N GLY A 108 -6.07 -1.99 5.16
CA GLY A 108 -6.45 -1.50 3.84
C GLY A 108 -7.90 -1.08 3.73
N ALA A 109 -8.30 -0.64 2.55
CA ALA A 109 -9.66 -0.26 2.22
C ALA A 109 -10.09 -0.77 0.83
N GLU A 110 -11.38 -1.06 0.68
CA GLU A 110 -11.99 -1.48 -0.58
C GLU A 110 -12.00 -0.35 -1.64
N ASP A 111 -12.14 0.88 -1.17
CA ASP A 111 -12.24 2.09 -1.99
C ASP A 111 -10.87 2.78 -2.20
N ASP A 112 -9.77 2.04 -2.09
CA ASP A 112 -8.43 2.54 -2.41
C ASP A 112 -8.32 2.80 -3.93
N ALA A 113 -8.05 4.05 -4.29
CA ALA A 113 -7.95 4.49 -5.68
C ALA A 113 -6.53 4.38 -6.25
N LEU A 114 -5.51 4.10 -5.43
CA LEU A 114 -4.13 3.97 -5.90
C LEU A 114 -3.84 2.55 -6.38
N TRP A 115 -4.25 1.54 -5.61
CA TRP A 115 -4.20 0.11 -5.97
C TRP A 115 -5.17 -0.71 -5.11
N ASP A 116 -5.46 -1.95 -5.52
CA ASP A 116 -6.44 -2.80 -4.84
C ASP A 116 -5.90 -3.42 -3.55
N THR A 117 -5.75 -2.58 -2.52
CA THR A 117 -5.22 -2.99 -1.22
C THR A 117 -6.01 -4.17 -0.63
N ALA A 118 -7.33 -4.15 -0.75
CA ALA A 118 -8.19 -5.21 -0.22
C ALA A 118 -7.94 -6.56 -0.91
N LYS A 119 -7.81 -6.58 -2.26
CA LYS A 119 -7.42 -7.76 -3.03
C LYS A 119 -6.07 -8.30 -2.59
N TYR A 120 -5.10 -7.42 -2.40
CA TYR A 120 -3.74 -7.81 -2.02
C TYR A 120 -3.68 -8.39 -0.61
N ILE A 121 -4.40 -7.80 0.34
CA ILE A 121 -4.52 -8.35 1.70
C ILE A 121 -5.14 -9.76 1.65
N ARG A 122 -6.24 -9.97 0.92
CA ARG A 122 -6.87 -11.29 0.78
C ARG A 122 -5.94 -12.33 0.14
N ARG A 123 -5.09 -11.93 -0.81
CA ARG A 123 -4.08 -12.83 -1.39
C ARG A 123 -2.99 -13.20 -0.37
N MET A 124 -2.57 -12.25 0.48
CA MET A 124 -1.65 -12.54 1.58
C MET A 124 -2.27 -13.48 2.61
N GLU A 125 -3.53 -13.27 3.00
CA GLU A 125 -4.26 -14.19 3.89
C GLU A 125 -4.33 -15.60 3.30
N LYS A 126 -4.73 -15.71 2.02
CA LYS A 126 -4.77 -17.00 1.31
C LYS A 126 -3.39 -17.68 1.29
N ARG A 127 -2.34 -16.92 0.95
CA ARG A 127 -0.95 -17.44 0.93
C ARG A 127 -0.53 -17.97 2.29
N LEU A 128 -0.85 -17.29 3.36
CA LEU A 128 -0.55 -17.74 4.73
C LEU A 128 -1.38 -18.96 5.11
N ALA A 129 -2.64 -19.07 4.69
CA ALA A 129 -3.44 -20.27 4.92
C ALA A 129 -2.90 -21.52 4.18
N GLU A 130 -2.19 -21.34 3.07
CA GLU A 130 -1.65 -22.42 2.23
C GLU A 130 -0.21 -22.78 2.53
N LYS A 131 0.55 -21.89 3.19
CA LYS A 131 1.98 -22.09 3.47
C LYS A 131 2.28 -22.16 4.96
N PRO A 132 3.24 -23.00 5.40
CA PRO A 132 3.72 -22.96 6.77
C PRO A 132 4.26 -21.57 7.12
N HIS A 133 3.88 -21.03 8.26
CA HIS A 133 4.34 -19.74 8.78
C HIS A 133 4.32 -19.71 10.30
N GLU A 134 5.06 -18.78 10.89
CA GLU A 134 5.12 -18.57 12.36
C GLU A 134 4.48 -17.22 12.78
N CYS A 135 4.04 -16.40 11.82
CA CYS A 135 3.45 -15.11 12.15
C CYS A 135 1.98 -15.23 12.63
N GLU A 136 1.65 -14.42 13.63
CA GLU A 136 0.25 -14.16 14.01
C GLU A 136 -0.30 -13.06 13.10
N ILE A 137 -1.22 -13.40 12.21
CA ILE A 137 -1.82 -12.44 11.28
C ILE A 137 -3.10 -11.82 11.85
N GLU A 138 -3.22 -10.51 11.66
CA GLU A 138 -4.46 -9.76 11.86
C GLU A 138 -4.67 -8.84 10.65
N THR A 139 -5.91 -8.77 10.16
CA THR A 139 -6.27 -7.94 9.01
C THR A 139 -7.40 -6.98 9.35
N MET A 140 -7.30 -5.76 8.82
CA MET A 140 -8.30 -4.70 8.97
C MET A 140 -8.61 -4.13 7.58
N VAL A 141 -9.62 -4.67 6.92
CA VAL A 141 -10.09 -4.18 5.62
C VAL A 141 -11.41 -3.45 5.80
N TYR A 142 -11.43 -2.18 5.44
CA TYR A 142 -12.58 -1.31 5.59
C TYR A 142 -13.26 -1.03 4.27
N ALA A 143 -14.59 -0.90 4.28
CA ALA A 143 -15.34 -0.51 3.09
C ALA A 143 -14.95 0.90 2.61
N HIS A 144 -14.70 1.81 3.57
CA HIS A 144 -14.36 3.21 3.29
C HIS A 144 -13.16 3.66 4.12
N GLY A 145 -12.11 4.04 3.45
CA GLY A 145 -10.85 4.50 4.05
C GLY A 145 -9.96 5.21 3.04
N THR A 146 -10.18 4.93 1.75
CA THR A 146 -9.32 5.33 0.64
C THR A 146 -7.89 4.81 0.81
N HIS A 147 -6.93 5.38 0.11
CA HIS A 147 -5.51 5.12 0.35
C HIS A 147 -5.00 5.72 1.68
N PHE A 148 -5.77 6.59 2.32
CA PHE A 148 -5.39 7.25 3.59
C PHE A 148 -5.93 6.52 4.83
N VAL A 149 -5.75 5.19 4.88
CA VAL A 149 -6.03 4.34 6.05
C VAL A 149 -4.92 4.45 7.11
N PHE A 150 -4.50 5.70 7.41
CA PHE A 150 -3.53 6.00 8.46
C PHE A 150 -4.22 6.35 9.78
N PRO A 151 -3.56 6.19 10.95
CA PRO A 151 -4.07 6.71 12.20
C PRO A 151 -4.45 8.18 12.10
N GLU A 152 -5.53 8.58 12.74
CA GLU A 152 -6.03 9.97 12.69
C GLU A 152 -4.98 10.96 13.23
N GLY A 153 -4.25 10.58 14.29
CA GLY A 153 -3.15 11.38 14.83
C GLY A 153 -1.97 11.49 13.88
N MET A 154 -1.61 10.40 13.19
CA MET A 154 -0.54 10.42 12.18
C MET A 154 -0.89 11.34 11.01
N LEU A 155 -2.13 11.28 10.52
CA LEU A 155 -2.58 12.15 9.46
C LEU A 155 -2.50 13.63 9.84
N LYS A 156 -2.83 13.98 11.10
CA LYS A 156 -2.71 15.35 11.62
C LYS A 156 -1.26 15.82 11.71
N ILE A 157 -0.32 14.92 11.99
CA ILE A 157 1.12 15.23 12.00
C ILE A 157 1.62 15.47 10.58
N MET A 158 1.24 14.62 9.63
CA MET A 158 1.65 14.73 8.23
C MET A 158 1.05 15.96 7.54
N LEU A 159 -0.19 16.30 7.89
CA LEU A 159 -0.97 17.39 7.32
C LEU A 159 -1.59 18.22 8.45
N PRO A 160 -0.81 19.06 9.14
CA PRO A 160 -1.24 19.72 10.37
C PRO A 160 -2.40 20.71 10.17
N VAL A 161 -2.54 21.26 8.97
CA VAL A 161 -3.65 22.16 8.61
C VAL A 161 -4.51 21.53 7.54
N GLY A 162 -5.80 21.33 7.86
CA GLY A 162 -6.78 20.85 6.87
C GLY A 162 -6.64 19.39 6.45
N SER A 163 -6.04 18.52 7.27
CA SER A 163 -5.84 17.09 6.94
C SER A 163 -7.10 16.39 6.45
N GLY A 164 -8.25 16.60 7.13
CA GLY A 164 -9.53 16.03 6.71
C GLY A 164 -10.03 16.59 5.39
N LEU A 165 -9.84 17.90 5.15
CA LEU A 165 -10.21 18.55 3.90
C LEU A 165 -9.32 18.08 2.75
N PHE A 166 -8.01 17.93 2.98
CA PHE A 166 -7.07 17.42 1.98
C PHE A 166 -7.49 16.03 1.49
N VAL A 167 -7.80 15.10 2.39
CA VAL A 167 -8.23 13.74 2.01
C VAL A 167 -9.53 13.76 1.21
N GLN A 168 -10.47 14.65 1.56
CA GLN A 168 -11.73 14.81 0.80
C GLN A 168 -11.49 15.41 -0.60
N LEU A 169 -10.51 16.31 -0.74
CA LEU A 169 -10.13 16.86 -2.04
C LEU A 169 -9.37 15.85 -2.88
N ALA A 170 -8.56 15.01 -2.24
CA ALA A 170 -7.76 14.00 -2.93
C ALA A 170 -8.61 12.85 -3.50
N PHE A 171 -9.66 12.43 -2.79
CA PHE A 171 -10.44 11.24 -3.15
C PHE A 171 -11.95 11.46 -3.07
N GLN A 172 -12.67 11.16 -4.15
CA GLN A 172 -14.12 11.27 -4.21
C GLN A 172 -14.82 10.37 -3.18
N ALA A 173 -14.28 9.18 -2.92
CA ALA A 173 -14.78 8.31 -1.87
C ALA A 173 -14.70 8.96 -0.48
N ALA A 174 -13.60 9.65 -0.16
CA ALA A 174 -13.47 10.37 1.11
C ALA A 174 -14.44 11.55 1.23
N LYS A 175 -14.74 12.20 0.11
CA LYS A 175 -15.77 13.27 0.05
C LYS A 175 -17.17 12.71 0.29
N LYS A 176 -17.49 11.57 -0.32
CA LYS A 176 -18.80 10.91 -0.23
C LYS A 176 -19.01 10.26 1.15
N TYR A 177 -17.98 9.60 1.69
CA TYR A 177 -18.02 8.82 2.92
C TYR A 177 -17.13 9.43 4.01
N THR A 178 -17.23 10.74 4.21
CA THR A 178 -16.35 11.52 5.12
C THR A 178 -16.36 11.00 6.56
N LYS A 179 -17.55 10.64 7.07
CA LYS A 179 -17.71 10.16 8.45
C LYS A 179 -17.09 8.77 8.60
N GLU A 180 -17.38 7.89 7.66
CA GLU A 180 -16.90 6.50 7.62
C GLU A 180 -15.38 6.47 7.51
N CYS A 181 -14.78 7.22 6.59
CA CYS A 181 -13.33 7.33 6.44
C CYS A 181 -12.66 7.85 7.73
N ARG A 182 -13.28 8.82 8.42
CA ARG A 182 -12.77 9.28 9.71
C ARG A 182 -12.88 8.22 10.80
N GLN A 183 -14.02 7.51 10.88
CA GLN A 183 -14.20 6.42 11.82
C GLN A 183 -13.18 5.30 11.59
N THR A 184 -12.92 4.96 10.32
CA THR A 184 -11.86 4.03 9.92
C THR A 184 -10.51 4.45 10.51
N ARG A 185 -10.08 5.70 10.32
CA ARG A 185 -8.79 6.19 10.85
C ARG A 185 -8.73 6.16 12.38
N ILE A 186 -9.82 6.48 13.08
CA ILE A 186 -9.91 6.41 14.54
C ILE A 186 -9.82 4.94 15.02
N ALA A 187 -10.49 4.02 14.32
CA ALA A 187 -10.43 2.59 14.64
C ALA A 187 -9.01 2.03 14.46
N ILE A 188 -8.34 2.42 13.37
CA ILE A 188 -6.94 2.07 13.09
C ILE A 188 -6.03 2.61 14.19
N GLU A 189 -6.14 3.88 14.57
CA GLU A 189 -5.35 4.48 15.64
C GLU A 189 -5.49 3.72 16.95
N LYS A 190 -6.72 3.40 17.33
CA LYS A 190 -6.99 2.63 18.55
C LYS A 190 -6.39 1.23 18.49
N ARG A 191 -6.51 0.54 17.35
CA ARG A 191 -5.96 -0.81 17.20
C ARG A 191 -4.44 -0.82 17.18
N MET A 192 -3.83 0.09 16.42
CA MET A 192 -2.36 0.21 16.36
C MET A 192 -1.78 0.55 17.73
N SER A 193 -2.38 1.50 18.46
CA SER A 193 -1.93 1.85 19.81
C SER A 193 -1.97 0.65 20.75
N ARG A 194 -3.04 -0.17 20.67
CA ARG A 194 -3.14 -1.40 21.45
C ARG A 194 -2.08 -2.42 21.03
N THR A 195 -1.91 -2.66 19.73
CA THR A 195 -0.89 -3.59 19.20
C THR A 195 0.52 -3.21 19.66
N LEU A 196 0.85 -1.92 19.63
CA LEU A 196 2.15 -1.43 20.10
C LEU A 196 2.33 -1.59 21.60
N ALA A 197 1.27 -1.35 22.39
CA ALA A 197 1.30 -1.56 23.84
C ALA A 197 1.46 -3.04 24.21
N GLU A 198 0.72 -3.93 23.56
CA GLU A 198 0.82 -5.39 23.72
C GLU A 198 2.23 -5.88 23.37
N TRP A 199 2.77 -5.46 22.24
CA TRP A 199 4.12 -5.81 21.80
C TRP A 199 5.22 -5.30 22.73
N ASN A 200 5.09 -4.08 23.26
CA ASN A 200 6.06 -3.51 24.20
C ASN A 200 5.98 -4.17 25.58
N GLY A 201 4.80 -4.62 26.00
CA GLY A 201 4.60 -5.33 27.27
C GLY A 201 5.01 -6.81 27.23
N ALA A 202 5.23 -7.38 26.04
CA ALA A 202 5.71 -8.75 25.84
C ALA A 202 7.25 -8.88 25.84
N LYS A 203 7.98 -7.76 25.98
CA LYS A 203 9.42 -7.71 26.12
C LYS A 203 9.80 -7.66 27.59
#